data_57bbff6baef0a3f7106ec8966cb106f6
#
_entry.id   57bbff6baef0a3f7106ec8966cb106f6
#
_cell.length_a   1.000
_cell.length_b   1.000
_cell.length_c   1.000
_cell.angle_alpha   90.00
_cell.angle_beta   90.00
_cell.angle_gamma   90.00
#
_symmetry.space_group_name_H-M   'P 1'
#
loop_
_entity.id
_entity.type
_entity.pdbx_description
1 polymer ?
#
loop_
_entity_poly.entity_id
_entity_poly.type
_entity_poly.pdbx_seq_one_letter_code
_entity_poly.pdbx_strand_id
1 'polypeptide(L)'
;MNKLNQTKSIWVSLLLALTLILGSCSKDFLNTRPVGRVLEVNYYQTEEQAFEALVSIYDVLQWNDQYGFTMFRFLQNVASDDTYAGGSDASDQPSWVAYDNFTLTPNLGPQRGFWRKSYKGIYRANLFLEKIDGIEDASEAFRTRTKGEAKFLRAKFYFDLVRLFGNVPLIDHTLGASEYYTVEQVGPDQIYPLIISDLEDAIAVLPSSVSSNQLGRVTKGAAQALLARALLFENDENNMSQVASLCESVIQSGEYSLLTSFADLWTADGEWSSESVFEITYSENSASDWGSFGWGGGEGNVGVQFIGMRDYNGPTYATGWGFCPVSTELEAAMDGDPRYGYTIIDADALPGAEYTPGYQNTGFWMRKYAPIAANVAPDGDPALNWGNNIREIRYADVLLMAAEATVRSGGSEGTARTYLNQVRDRVGLAALTSSGNQLLEDIYTERRLELATEGHRFFDLIRTGKASEVLGDQGFVASTHTYLPIPQQEIDAAPDVLTQNPGY
;
A
#
# COMPACT_ATOMS: atom_id res chain seq x y z
N MET A 1 39.15 -78.99 -8.97
CA MET A 1 39.37 -77.81 -9.81
C MET A 1 38.12 -76.95 -10.09
N ASN A 2 36.87 -77.43 -9.96
CA ASN A 2 35.68 -76.65 -10.31
C ASN A 2 35.20 -75.58 -9.30
N LYS A 3 35.49 -75.67 -8.00
CA LYS A 3 35.05 -74.72 -6.99
C LYS A 3 35.86 -73.39 -7.03
N LEU A 4 37.13 -73.42 -7.43
CA LEU A 4 38.03 -72.29 -7.48
C LEU A 4 37.68 -71.35 -8.67
N ASN A 5 37.13 -71.91 -9.76
CA ASN A 5 36.73 -71.12 -10.91
C ASN A 5 35.37 -70.44 -10.73
N GLN A 6 34.44 -70.98 -9.95
CA GLN A 6 33.15 -70.37 -9.63
C GLN A 6 33.31 -69.17 -8.71
N THR A 7 34.19 -69.28 -7.68
CA THR A 7 34.47 -68.12 -6.81
C THR A 7 35.13 -66.94 -7.55
N LYS A 8 36.04 -67.21 -8.46
CA LYS A 8 36.67 -66.14 -9.28
C LYS A 8 35.67 -65.48 -10.17
N SER A 9 34.71 -66.23 -10.78
CA SER A 9 33.64 -65.64 -11.63
C SER A 9 32.72 -64.77 -10.82
N ILE A 10 32.36 -65.13 -9.58
CA ILE A 10 31.49 -64.31 -8.70
C ILE A 10 32.19 -63.00 -8.32
N TRP A 11 33.49 -63.05 -7.98
CA TRP A 11 34.23 -61.83 -7.64
C TRP A 11 34.43 -60.87 -8.83
N VAL A 12 34.61 -61.39 -10.03
CA VAL A 12 34.69 -60.58 -11.25
C VAL A 12 33.33 -59.95 -11.56
N SER A 13 32.23 -60.68 -11.40
CA SER A 13 30.88 -60.14 -11.59
C SER A 13 30.52 -59.09 -10.56
N LEU A 14 30.93 -59.25 -9.30
CA LEU A 14 30.74 -58.27 -8.24
C LEU A 14 31.58 -56.98 -8.50
N LEU A 15 32.82 -57.15 -8.97
CA LEU A 15 33.69 -56.00 -9.30
C LEU A 15 33.13 -55.21 -10.51
N LEU A 16 32.59 -55.92 -11.50
CA LEU A 16 31.94 -55.29 -12.68
C LEU A 16 30.64 -54.59 -12.30
N ALA A 17 29.85 -55.12 -11.38
CA ALA A 17 28.65 -54.46 -10.87
C ALA A 17 28.99 -53.23 -10.03
N LEU A 18 30.08 -53.27 -9.24
CA LEU A 18 30.55 -52.13 -8.42
C LEU A 18 31.07 -50.99 -9.29
N THR A 19 31.75 -51.28 -10.40
CA THR A 19 32.23 -50.26 -11.37
C THR A 19 31.09 -49.64 -12.14
N LEU A 20 29.97 -50.30 -12.41
CA LEU A 20 28.79 -49.75 -13.03
C LEU A 20 27.99 -48.81 -12.08
N ILE A 21 28.05 -49.05 -10.78
CA ILE A 21 27.41 -48.17 -9.78
C ILE A 21 28.20 -46.88 -9.56
N LEU A 22 29.54 -46.91 -9.71
CA LEU A 22 30.40 -45.74 -9.52
C LEU A 22 30.38 -44.76 -10.73
N GLY A 23 29.89 -45.18 -11.89
CA GLY A 23 29.79 -44.34 -13.09
C GLY A 23 28.45 -43.57 -13.22
N SER A 24 27.50 -43.77 -12.29
CA SER A 24 26.11 -43.31 -12.44
C SER A 24 25.82 -41.87 -11.91
N CYS A 25 26.80 -41.18 -11.38
CA CYS A 25 26.61 -39.77 -10.94
C CYS A 25 27.36 -38.83 -11.86
N SER A 26 26.85 -38.55 -13.07
CA SER A 26 27.31 -37.39 -13.80
C SER A 26 26.68 -36.13 -13.16
N LYS A 27 27.46 -35.09 -12.93
CA LYS A 27 27.00 -33.80 -12.43
C LYS A 27 25.85 -33.25 -13.29
N ASP A 28 25.74 -33.66 -14.53
CA ASP A 28 24.69 -33.23 -15.49
C ASP A 28 23.30 -33.84 -15.18
N PHE A 29 23.24 -34.99 -14.47
CA PHE A 29 21.95 -35.55 -14.05
C PHE A 29 21.29 -34.75 -12.90
N LEU A 30 22.09 -34.08 -12.09
CA LEU A 30 21.60 -33.18 -11.02
C LEU A 30 21.33 -31.76 -11.52
N ASN A 31 21.84 -31.41 -12.72
CA ASN A 31 21.63 -30.12 -13.38
C ASN A 31 20.54 -30.19 -14.45
N THR A 32 19.43 -30.84 -14.19
CA THR A 32 18.26 -30.78 -15.07
C THR A 32 17.68 -29.37 -14.98
N ARG A 33 17.90 -28.56 -16.02
CA ARG A 33 17.18 -27.29 -16.17
C ARG A 33 15.69 -27.64 -16.26
N PRO A 34 14.84 -27.05 -15.42
CA PRO A 34 13.41 -27.30 -15.50
C PRO A 34 12.91 -26.90 -16.90
N VAL A 35 12.43 -27.86 -17.68
CA VAL A 35 11.84 -27.60 -18.98
C VAL A 35 10.47 -26.96 -18.73
N GLY A 36 10.24 -25.75 -19.26
CA GLY A 36 8.98 -25.02 -19.11
C GLY A 36 8.89 -24.07 -17.90
N ARG A 37 9.98 -23.85 -17.16
CA ARG A 37 10.06 -22.73 -16.19
C ARG A 37 11.10 -21.72 -16.67
N VAL A 38 10.71 -20.46 -16.71
CA VAL A 38 11.64 -19.35 -16.95
C VAL A 38 12.50 -19.23 -15.68
N LEU A 39 13.80 -19.49 -15.80
CA LEU A 39 14.75 -19.28 -14.73
C LEU A 39 15.16 -17.80 -14.71
N GLU A 40 15.42 -17.23 -13.55
CA GLU A 40 15.90 -15.85 -13.38
C GLU A 40 17.08 -15.52 -14.30
N VAL A 41 18.03 -16.46 -14.45
CA VAL A 41 19.21 -16.32 -15.31
C VAL A 41 18.88 -16.15 -16.80
N ASN A 42 17.67 -16.53 -17.23
CA ASN A 42 17.21 -16.47 -18.63
C ASN A 42 16.06 -15.47 -18.82
N TYR A 43 15.62 -14.77 -17.79
CA TYR A 43 14.45 -13.91 -17.84
C TYR A 43 14.80 -12.48 -18.27
N TYR A 44 15.84 -11.88 -17.73
CA TYR A 44 16.25 -10.51 -18.04
C TYR A 44 17.11 -10.45 -19.31
N GLN A 45 16.53 -10.76 -20.49
CA GLN A 45 17.26 -10.79 -21.77
C GLN A 45 16.80 -9.69 -22.74
N THR A 46 15.56 -9.21 -22.64
CA THR A 46 14.96 -8.24 -23.56
C THR A 46 14.30 -7.09 -22.80
N GLU A 47 14.07 -5.97 -23.50
CA GLU A 47 13.32 -4.82 -22.97
C GLU A 47 11.91 -5.22 -22.54
N GLU A 48 11.23 -6.10 -23.29
CA GLU A 48 9.89 -6.62 -22.96
C GLU A 48 9.91 -7.38 -21.61
N GLN A 49 10.85 -8.31 -21.43
CA GLN A 49 10.99 -9.04 -20.16
C GLN A 49 11.32 -8.12 -18.99
N ALA A 50 12.16 -7.09 -19.24
CA ALA A 50 12.41 -6.07 -18.21
C ALA A 50 11.15 -5.29 -17.85
N PHE A 51 10.32 -4.97 -18.84
CA PHE A 51 9.05 -4.29 -18.58
C PHE A 51 8.07 -5.17 -17.78
N GLU A 52 7.95 -6.46 -18.11
CA GLU A 52 7.18 -7.41 -17.31
C GLU A 52 7.68 -7.51 -15.86
N ALA A 53 9.01 -7.53 -15.68
CA ALA A 53 9.61 -7.50 -14.34
C ALA A 53 9.27 -6.21 -13.57
N LEU A 54 9.31 -5.06 -14.24
CA LEU A 54 8.87 -3.78 -13.63
C LEU A 54 7.38 -3.83 -13.24
N VAL A 55 6.51 -4.31 -14.14
CA VAL A 55 5.07 -4.48 -13.86
C VAL A 55 4.86 -5.36 -12.64
N SER A 56 5.68 -6.41 -12.48
CA SER A 56 5.62 -7.26 -11.30
C SER A 56 5.92 -6.55 -9.97
N ILE A 57 6.60 -5.37 -9.98
CA ILE A 57 6.80 -4.54 -8.78
C ILE A 57 5.52 -3.75 -8.49
N TYR A 58 4.89 -3.17 -9.52
CA TYR A 58 3.60 -2.48 -9.39
C TYR A 58 2.51 -3.43 -8.87
N ASP A 59 2.46 -4.64 -9.40
CA ASP A 59 1.51 -5.71 -9.00
C ASP A 59 1.48 -5.90 -7.47
N VAL A 60 2.62 -5.81 -6.78
CA VAL A 60 2.66 -5.93 -5.32
C VAL A 60 1.83 -4.86 -4.61
N LEU A 61 1.61 -3.68 -5.19
CA LEU A 61 0.78 -2.64 -4.59
C LEU A 61 -0.69 -3.07 -4.42
N GLN A 62 -1.19 -3.92 -5.31
CA GLN A 62 -2.57 -4.43 -5.28
C GLN A 62 -2.76 -5.57 -4.28
N TRP A 63 -1.69 -6.28 -3.91
CA TRP A 63 -1.79 -7.52 -3.16
C TRP A 63 -2.52 -7.36 -1.84
N ASN A 64 -3.43 -8.30 -1.61
CA ASN A 64 -4.07 -8.55 -0.33
C ASN A 64 -3.58 -9.90 0.21
N ASP A 65 -3.32 -9.99 1.50
CA ASP A 65 -2.93 -11.28 2.09
C ASP A 65 -4.12 -12.23 2.08
N GLN A 66 -3.96 -13.39 1.47
CA GLN A 66 -4.97 -14.43 1.40
C GLN A 66 -5.47 -14.89 2.78
N TYR A 67 -4.63 -14.79 3.82
CA TYR A 67 -4.95 -15.29 5.15
C TYR A 67 -5.42 -14.22 6.13
N GLY A 68 -5.40 -12.96 5.76
CA GLY A 68 -5.73 -11.87 6.68
C GLY A 68 -6.39 -10.66 6.02
N PHE A 69 -6.57 -10.67 4.70
CA PHE A 69 -7.14 -9.57 3.96
C PHE A 69 -6.56 -8.22 4.38
N THR A 70 -5.23 -8.08 4.21
CA THR A 70 -4.48 -6.89 4.62
C THR A 70 -4.58 -5.78 3.57
N MET A 71 -5.78 -5.25 3.34
CA MET A 71 -6.00 -4.11 2.48
C MET A 71 -5.52 -2.84 3.18
N PHE A 72 -4.34 -2.36 2.80
CA PHE A 72 -3.63 -1.29 3.50
C PHE A 72 -4.53 -0.08 3.80
N ARG A 73 -5.17 0.49 2.79
CA ARG A 73 -5.97 1.70 2.94
C ARG A 73 -7.16 1.56 3.87
N PHE A 74 -7.89 0.46 3.76
CA PHE A 74 -9.07 0.23 4.58
C PHE A 74 -8.69 -0.03 6.05
N LEU A 75 -7.63 -0.81 6.28
CA LEU A 75 -7.13 -1.07 7.64
C LEU A 75 -6.60 0.20 8.32
N GLN A 76 -6.02 1.15 7.57
CA GLN A 76 -5.60 2.42 8.20
C GLN A 76 -6.79 3.29 8.64
N ASN A 77 -7.97 3.12 8.05
CA ASN A 77 -9.19 3.75 8.59
C ASN A 77 -9.62 3.09 9.90
N VAL A 78 -9.58 1.75 9.98
CA VAL A 78 -9.93 0.96 11.17
C VAL A 78 -9.07 1.32 12.39
N ALA A 79 -7.79 1.63 12.20
CA ALA A 79 -6.89 2.06 13.27
C ALA A 79 -7.11 3.51 13.72
N SER A 80 -8.16 4.19 13.25
CA SER A 80 -8.43 5.60 13.54
C SER A 80 -9.82 5.81 14.16
N ASP A 81 -10.12 7.05 14.52
CA ASP A 81 -11.43 7.49 14.99
C ASP A 81 -12.47 7.69 13.86
N ASP A 82 -12.16 7.27 12.62
CA ASP A 82 -13.05 7.45 11.47
C ASP A 82 -13.92 6.22 11.19
N THR A 83 -13.42 4.98 11.46
CA THR A 83 -14.20 3.74 11.24
C THR A 83 -13.87 2.69 12.29
N TYR A 84 -14.76 1.71 12.45
CA TYR A 84 -14.54 0.51 13.26
C TYR A 84 -14.17 -0.70 12.39
N ALA A 85 -13.77 -1.82 13.01
CA ALA A 85 -13.49 -3.06 12.30
C ALA A 85 -14.72 -3.58 11.53
N GLY A 86 -15.87 -3.69 12.19
CA GLY A 86 -17.08 -4.22 11.58
C GLY A 86 -17.05 -5.74 11.37
N GLY A 87 -17.74 -6.21 10.32
CA GLY A 87 -17.91 -7.62 10.00
C GLY A 87 -19.22 -8.21 10.53
N SER A 88 -19.39 -9.56 10.46
CA SER A 88 -20.60 -10.23 10.92
C SER A 88 -20.74 -10.21 12.44
N ASP A 89 -19.66 -10.45 13.14
CA ASP A 89 -19.56 -10.50 14.60
C ASP A 89 -18.13 -10.23 15.07
N ALA A 90 -17.91 -10.17 16.39
CA ALA A 90 -16.60 -9.87 16.98
C ALA A 90 -15.49 -10.92 16.69
N SER A 91 -15.82 -12.06 16.12
CA SER A 91 -14.88 -13.11 15.71
C SER A 91 -14.60 -13.12 14.19
N ASP A 92 -15.32 -12.29 13.44
CA ASP A 92 -15.10 -12.11 12.01
C ASP A 92 -13.86 -11.23 11.81
N GLN A 93 -12.83 -11.74 11.14
CA GLN A 93 -11.55 -11.07 10.98
C GLN A 93 -10.91 -10.58 12.30
N PRO A 94 -10.51 -11.47 13.22
CA PRO A 94 -9.94 -11.09 14.52
C PRO A 94 -8.75 -10.13 14.44
N SER A 95 -7.99 -10.18 13.32
CA SER A 95 -6.88 -9.27 13.05
C SER A 95 -7.33 -7.82 12.89
N TRP A 96 -8.50 -7.59 12.30
CA TRP A 96 -9.08 -6.26 12.13
C TRP A 96 -9.60 -5.73 13.47
N VAL A 97 -10.30 -6.57 14.23
CA VAL A 97 -10.79 -6.22 15.58
C VAL A 97 -9.63 -5.91 16.53
N ALA A 98 -8.53 -6.67 16.45
CA ALA A 98 -7.35 -6.37 17.26
C ALA A 98 -6.67 -5.05 16.86
N TYR A 99 -6.74 -4.67 15.57
CA TYR A 99 -6.19 -3.40 15.09
C TYR A 99 -7.05 -2.21 15.51
N ASP A 100 -8.37 -2.35 15.46
CA ASP A 100 -9.35 -1.36 15.91
C ASP A 100 -9.20 -1.06 17.41
N ASN A 101 -9.11 -2.11 18.23
CA ASN A 101 -9.08 -2.00 19.69
C ASN A 101 -7.67 -1.89 20.28
N PHE A 102 -6.62 -1.74 19.47
CA PHE A 102 -5.23 -1.71 19.91
C PHE A 102 -4.83 -2.89 20.80
N THR A 103 -5.34 -4.10 20.49
CA THR A 103 -5.03 -5.36 21.20
C THR A 103 -4.16 -6.30 20.39
N LEU A 104 -3.35 -5.72 19.51
CA LEU A 104 -2.41 -6.43 18.66
C LEU A 104 -1.40 -7.25 19.47
N THR A 105 -1.02 -8.40 18.93
CA THR A 105 0.10 -9.18 19.44
C THR A 105 1.02 -9.57 18.27
N PRO A 106 2.25 -10.05 18.51
CA PRO A 106 3.13 -10.51 17.44
C PRO A 106 2.52 -11.59 16.52
N ASN A 107 1.50 -12.30 17.01
CA ASN A 107 0.79 -13.36 16.28
C ASN A 107 -0.62 -12.98 15.81
N LEU A 108 -1.18 -11.87 16.27
CA LEU A 108 -2.54 -11.44 15.96
C LEU A 108 -2.54 -9.98 15.49
N GLY A 109 -2.94 -9.76 14.24
CA GLY A 109 -3.05 -8.46 13.59
C GLY A 109 -2.64 -8.51 12.12
N PRO A 110 -2.74 -7.39 11.39
CA PRO A 110 -2.42 -7.32 9.97
C PRO A 110 -0.91 -7.18 9.67
N GLN A 111 -0.07 -7.03 10.70
CA GLN A 111 1.35 -6.71 10.57
C GLN A 111 2.12 -7.67 9.66
N ARG A 112 1.81 -8.97 9.71
CA ARG A 112 2.48 -9.96 8.86
C ARG A 112 2.24 -9.72 7.38
N GLY A 113 1.02 -9.38 7.01
CA GLY A 113 0.66 -9.07 5.62
C GLY A 113 1.39 -7.82 5.12
N PHE A 114 1.40 -6.75 5.90
CA PHE A 114 2.10 -5.50 5.57
C PHE A 114 3.61 -5.71 5.42
N TRP A 115 4.23 -6.44 6.35
CA TRP A 115 5.65 -6.77 6.33
C TRP A 115 6.03 -7.55 5.08
N ARG A 116 5.37 -8.66 4.83
CA ARG A 116 5.67 -9.55 3.70
C ARG A 116 5.43 -8.90 2.35
N LYS A 117 4.32 -8.16 2.21
CA LYS A 117 4.01 -7.40 1.00
C LYS A 117 5.14 -6.41 0.69
N SER A 118 5.52 -5.59 1.66
CA SER A 118 6.53 -4.56 1.47
C SER A 118 7.90 -5.16 1.10
N TYR A 119 8.37 -6.17 1.85
CA TYR A 119 9.65 -6.82 1.52
C TYR A 119 9.62 -7.59 0.20
N LYS A 120 8.45 -8.08 -0.24
CA LYS A 120 8.34 -8.68 -1.57
C LYS A 120 8.49 -7.63 -2.67
N GLY A 121 7.90 -6.46 -2.49
CA GLY A 121 8.09 -5.32 -3.41
C GLY A 121 9.53 -4.85 -3.45
N ILE A 122 10.17 -4.68 -2.28
CA ILE A 122 11.59 -4.31 -2.16
C ILE A 122 12.49 -5.33 -2.87
N TYR A 123 12.27 -6.63 -2.64
CA TYR A 123 13.04 -7.68 -3.32
C TYR A 123 12.93 -7.59 -4.85
N ARG A 124 11.71 -7.44 -5.38
CA ARG A 124 11.49 -7.32 -6.83
C ARG A 124 12.16 -6.05 -7.39
N ALA A 125 12.09 -4.93 -6.66
CA ALA A 125 12.73 -3.68 -7.04
C ALA A 125 14.26 -3.80 -7.04
N ASN A 126 14.86 -4.39 -6.00
CA ASN A 126 16.30 -4.63 -5.92
C ASN A 126 16.77 -5.51 -7.08
N LEU A 127 16.09 -6.64 -7.31
CA LEU A 127 16.42 -7.54 -8.41
C LEU A 127 16.35 -6.83 -9.77
N PHE A 128 15.30 -6.04 -10.00
CA PHE A 128 15.16 -5.25 -11.23
C PHE A 128 16.34 -4.28 -11.40
N LEU A 129 16.65 -3.52 -10.36
CA LEU A 129 17.75 -2.52 -10.39
C LEU A 129 19.12 -3.15 -10.64
N GLU A 130 19.36 -4.36 -10.15
CA GLU A 130 20.61 -5.10 -10.41
C GLU A 130 20.69 -5.64 -11.84
N LYS A 131 19.57 -6.02 -12.47
CA LYS A 131 19.56 -6.70 -13.76
C LYS A 131 19.44 -5.76 -14.96
N ILE A 132 18.77 -4.62 -14.80
CA ILE A 132 18.39 -3.76 -15.94
C ILE A 132 19.57 -3.26 -16.77
N ASP A 133 20.72 -2.99 -16.15
CA ASP A 133 21.90 -2.52 -16.86
C ASP A 133 22.58 -3.59 -17.73
N GLY A 134 22.35 -4.86 -17.42
CA GLY A 134 22.86 -5.99 -18.18
C GLY A 134 22.08 -6.35 -19.43
N ILE A 135 20.93 -5.72 -19.69
CA ILE A 135 20.07 -6.01 -20.83
C ILE A 135 20.57 -5.23 -22.04
N GLU A 136 21.28 -5.89 -22.95
CA GLU A 136 21.90 -5.25 -24.11
C GLU A 136 20.87 -4.62 -25.06
N ASP A 137 19.70 -5.25 -25.19
CA ASP A 137 18.60 -4.84 -26.09
C ASP A 137 17.81 -3.63 -25.57
N ALA A 138 17.91 -3.30 -24.29
CA ALA A 138 17.17 -2.18 -23.70
C ALA A 138 17.79 -0.83 -24.09
N SER A 139 16.94 0.11 -24.52
CA SER A 139 17.36 1.49 -24.80
C SER A 139 17.75 2.23 -23.52
N GLU A 140 18.66 3.22 -23.63
CA GLU A 140 19.07 4.04 -22.47
C GLU A 140 17.88 4.81 -21.89
N ALA A 141 16.98 5.32 -22.73
CA ALA A 141 15.76 5.99 -22.27
C ALA A 141 14.84 5.06 -21.48
N PHE A 142 14.70 3.81 -21.90
CA PHE A 142 13.94 2.80 -21.18
C PHE A 142 14.58 2.47 -19.82
N ARG A 143 15.90 2.19 -19.79
CA ARG A 143 16.65 1.90 -18.54
C ARG A 143 16.50 3.04 -17.54
N THR A 144 16.75 4.28 -17.99
CA THR A 144 16.68 5.46 -17.12
C THR A 144 15.30 5.63 -16.51
N ARG A 145 14.25 5.57 -17.33
CA ARG A 145 12.88 5.72 -16.85
C ARG A 145 12.47 4.59 -15.90
N THR A 146 12.71 3.34 -16.26
CA THR A 146 12.28 2.19 -15.48
C THR A 146 13.05 2.03 -14.16
N LYS A 147 14.30 2.47 -14.12
CA LYS A 147 15.05 2.62 -12.84
C LYS A 147 14.37 3.63 -11.92
N GLY A 148 13.96 4.78 -12.44
CA GLY A 148 13.23 5.78 -11.66
C GLY A 148 11.92 5.22 -11.11
N GLU A 149 11.17 4.44 -11.91
CA GLU A 149 9.93 3.79 -11.47
C GLU A 149 10.20 2.73 -10.39
N ALA A 150 11.20 1.87 -10.56
CA ALA A 150 11.58 0.86 -9.58
C ALA A 150 12.04 1.47 -8.24
N LYS A 151 12.80 2.58 -8.29
CA LYS A 151 13.21 3.35 -7.11
C LYS A 151 12.03 3.99 -6.39
N PHE A 152 11.10 4.62 -7.12
CA PHE A 152 9.86 5.13 -6.54
C PHE A 152 9.09 4.03 -5.79
N LEU A 153 8.94 2.86 -6.38
CA LEU A 153 8.21 1.73 -5.77
C LEU A 153 8.95 1.20 -4.54
N ARG A 154 10.30 1.09 -4.60
CA ARG A 154 11.10 0.68 -3.44
C ARG A 154 10.95 1.67 -2.28
N ALA A 155 11.04 2.97 -2.55
CA ALA A 155 10.83 4.03 -1.58
C ALA A 155 9.42 3.97 -0.96
N LYS A 156 8.37 3.71 -1.78
CA LYS A 156 7.00 3.55 -1.29
C LYS A 156 6.88 2.38 -0.31
N PHE A 157 7.47 1.22 -0.62
CA PHE A 157 7.45 0.07 0.29
C PHE A 157 8.23 0.33 1.58
N TYR A 158 9.38 1.00 1.52
CA TYR A 158 10.12 1.39 2.71
C TYR A 158 9.38 2.44 3.53
N PHE A 159 8.72 3.39 2.89
CA PHE A 159 7.89 4.36 3.61
C PHE A 159 6.73 3.69 4.34
N ASP A 160 6.08 2.69 3.74
CA ASP A 160 5.05 1.91 4.43
C ASP A 160 5.62 1.12 5.62
N LEU A 161 6.81 0.52 5.48
CA LEU A 161 7.47 -0.21 6.55
C LEU A 161 7.86 0.71 7.72
N VAL A 162 8.55 1.82 7.45
CA VAL A 162 9.09 2.68 8.51
C VAL A 162 8.00 3.33 9.34
N ARG A 163 6.89 3.77 8.71
CA ARG A 163 5.77 4.37 9.46
C ARG A 163 4.93 3.36 10.22
N LEU A 164 4.94 2.08 9.82
CA LEU A 164 4.21 1.02 10.52
C LEU A 164 5.05 0.36 11.62
N PHE A 165 6.35 0.16 11.39
CA PHE A 165 7.18 -0.69 12.25
C PHE A 165 8.34 0.05 12.93
N GLY A 166 8.65 1.27 12.50
CA GLY A 166 9.82 2.00 12.99
C GLY A 166 11.11 1.35 12.56
N ASN A 167 11.72 0.53 13.41
CA ASN A 167 12.96 -0.17 13.09
C ASN A 167 12.68 -1.38 12.17
N VAL A 168 13.37 -1.42 11.03
CA VAL A 168 13.21 -2.50 10.04
C VAL A 168 14.55 -2.84 9.39
N PRO A 169 14.74 -4.06 8.86
CA PRO A 169 15.92 -4.40 8.06
C PRO A 169 16.05 -3.52 6.81
N LEU A 170 17.23 -2.92 6.61
CA LEU A 170 17.56 -2.15 5.41
C LEU A 170 18.21 -3.06 4.37
N ILE A 171 17.48 -3.36 3.29
CA ILE A 171 17.88 -4.27 2.22
C ILE A 171 17.80 -3.51 0.89
N ASP A 172 18.94 -3.07 0.37
CA ASP A 172 19.06 -2.27 -0.86
C ASP A 172 19.57 -3.06 -2.07
N HIS A 173 19.80 -4.37 -1.89
CA HIS A 173 20.24 -5.33 -2.89
C HIS A 173 19.56 -6.70 -2.71
N THR A 174 19.77 -7.64 -3.65
CA THR A 174 19.28 -9.02 -3.49
C THR A 174 20.16 -9.80 -2.53
N LEU A 175 19.59 -10.37 -1.47
CA LEU A 175 20.34 -11.12 -0.47
C LEU A 175 20.78 -12.48 -1.01
N GLY A 176 22.04 -12.86 -0.73
CA GLY A 176 22.50 -14.21 -0.88
C GLY A 176 22.02 -15.12 0.26
N ALA A 177 22.08 -16.45 0.08
CA ALA A 177 21.59 -17.41 1.07
C ALA A 177 22.24 -17.29 2.46
N SER A 178 23.46 -16.76 2.55
CA SER A 178 24.17 -16.52 3.82
C SER A 178 23.74 -15.24 4.52
N GLU A 179 22.99 -14.36 3.85
CA GLU A 179 22.61 -13.03 4.35
C GLU A 179 21.19 -13.01 4.92
N TYR A 180 20.30 -13.93 4.51
CA TYR A 180 18.87 -13.92 4.85
C TYR A 180 18.53 -13.73 6.32
N TYR A 181 19.41 -14.17 7.23
CA TYR A 181 19.18 -14.14 8.66
C TYR A 181 20.20 -13.30 9.43
N THR A 182 20.93 -12.42 8.73
CA THR A 182 22.01 -11.61 9.31
C THR A 182 21.81 -10.11 9.14
N VAL A 183 20.79 -9.69 8.39
CA VAL A 183 20.51 -8.27 8.20
C VAL A 183 19.84 -7.73 9.45
N GLU A 184 20.50 -6.77 10.11
CA GLU A 184 20.02 -6.14 11.33
C GLU A 184 18.89 -5.12 11.04
N GLN A 185 18.01 -4.92 12.03
CA GLN A 185 17.09 -3.79 12.03
C GLN A 185 17.88 -2.49 12.20
N VAL A 186 17.47 -1.47 11.46
CA VAL A 186 17.97 -0.10 11.60
C VAL A 186 16.84 0.87 11.89
N GLY A 187 17.15 1.99 12.50
CA GLY A 187 16.18 3.03 12.82
C GLY A 187 15.70 3.83 11.61
N PRO A 188 14.63 4.61 11.79
CA PRO A 188 14.13 5.52 10.75
C PRO A 188 15.20 6.45 10.19
N ASP A 189 16.16 6.90 11.01
CA ASP A 189 17.29 7.76 10.64
C ASP A 189 18.19 7.16 9.56
N GLN A 190 18.18 5.83 9.39
CA GLN A 190 18.90 5.13 8.34
C GLN A 190 18.01 4.72 7.16
N ILE A 191 16.70 4.58 7.37
CA ILE A 191 15.74 4.23 6.33
C ILE A 191 15.35 5.46 5.47
N TYR A 192 15.09 6.62 6.10
CA TYR A 192 14.72 7.84 5.38
C TYR A 192 15.77 8.29 4.34
N PRO A 193 17.07 8.21 4.58
CA PRO A 193 18.07 8.51 3.54
C PRO A 193 17.91 7.69 2.26
N LEU A 194 17.56 6.41 2.33
CA LEU A 194 17.27 5.59 1.16
C LEU A 194 15.98 6.04 0.45
N ILE A 195 14.91 6.28 1.21
CA ILE A 195 13.63 6.77 0.67
C ILE A 195 13.86 8.08 -0.09
N ILE A 196 14.57 9.03 0.52
CA ILE A 196 14.85 10.34 -0.06
C ILE A 196 15.68 10.19 -1.33
N SER A 197 16.79 9.44 -1.28
CA SER A 197 17.67 9.23 -2.45
C SER A 197 16.94 8.57 -3.62
N ASP A 198 16.15 7.54 -3.35
CA ASP A 198 15.38 6.83 -4.38
C ASP A 198 14.33 7.74 -5.04
N LEU A 199 13.65 8.59 -4.24
CA LEU A 199 12.65 9.52 -4.77
C LEU A 199 13.27 10.71 -5.49
N GLU A 200 14.42 11.23 -5.05
CA GLU A 200 15.18 12.28 -5.76
C GLU A 200 15.67 11.77 -7.13
N ASP A 201 16.21 10.56 -7.18
CA ASP A 201 16.59 9.91 -8.44
C ASP A 201 15.39 9.71 -9.37
N ALA A 202 14.24 9.30 -8.83
CA ALA A 202 13.01 9.17 -9.58
C ALA A 202 12.53 10.53 -10.14
N ILE A 203 12.53 11.58 -9.33
CA ILE A 203 12.17 12.97 -9.73
C ILE A 203 13.05 13.45 -10.88
N ALA A 204 14.33 13.10 -10.89
CA ALA A 204 15.28 13.53 -11.90
C ALA A 204 14.98 12.95 -13.30
N VAL A 205 14.38 11.75 -13.39
CA VAL A 205 14.26 11.00 -14.64
C VAL A 205 12.83 10.70 -15.08
N LEU A 206 11.85 10.78 -14.19
CA LEU A 206 10.46 10.47 -14.55
C LEU A 206 9.81 11.59 -15.38
N PRO A 207 8.92 11.22 -16.33
CA PRO A 207 8.20 12.21 -17.13
C PRO A 207 7.17 12.96 -16.27
N SER A 208 6.81 14.18 -16.68
CA SER A 208 5.78 14.98 -16.01
C SER A 208 4.38 14.38 -16.15
N SER A 209 4.10 13.76 -17.28
CA SER A 209 2.82 13.08 -17.57
C SER A 209 3.05 11.80 -18.38
N VAL A 210 2.03 10.96 -18.49
CA VAL A 210 2.02 9.71 -19.25
C VAL A 210 0.87 9.70 -20.25
N SER A 211 1.04 8.99 -21.37
CA SER A 211 -0.02 8.79 -22.35
C SER A 211 -1.10 7.83 -21.83
N SER A 212 -2.29 7.86 -22.43
CA SER A 212 -3.46 7.08 -21.99
C SER A 212 -3.22 5.55 -21.94
N ASN A 213 -2.32 5.02 -22.75
CA ASN A 213 -1.92 3.60 -22.71
C ASN A 213 -0.84 3.29 -21.65
N GLN A 214 -0.44 4.25 -20.85
CA GLN A 214 0.55 4.13 -19.78
C GLN A 214 -0.01 4.59 -18.42
N LEU A 215 -1.32 4.76 -18.31
CA LEU A 215 -1.98 5.08 -17.04
C LEU A 215 -1.59 4.04 -15.98
N GLY A 216 -1.41 4.48 -14.76
CA GLY A 216 -0.88 3.66 -13.64
C GLY A 216 0.63 3.74 -13.45
N ARG A 217 1.40 4.15 -14.47
CA ARG A 217 2.84 4.39 -14.32
C ARG A 217 3.11 5.69 -13.60
N VAL A 218 4.09 5.68 -12.71
CA VAL A 218 4.45 6.85 -11.91
C VAL A 218 5.03 8.00 -12.75
N THR A 219 4.71 9.21 -12.33
CA THR A 219 5.14 10.47 -12.92
C THR A 219 6.10 11.20 -12.00
N LYS A 220 6.76 12.23 -12.50
CA LYS A 220 7.57 13.15 -11.70
C LYS A 220 6.76 13.77 -10.55
N GLY A 221 5.53 14.18 -10.81
CA GLY A 221 4.64 14.75 -9.79
C GLY A 221 4.28 13.75 -8.70
N ALA A 222 4.08 12.46 -9.06
CA ALA A 222 3.87 11.40 -8.08
C ALA A 222 5.08 11.21 -7.16
N ALA A 223 6.31 11.24 -7.71
CA ALA A 223 7.53 11.11 -6.92
C ALA A 223 7.76 12.33 -6.00
N GLN A 224 7.50 13.54 -6.48
CA GLN A 224 7.56 14.76 -5.67
C GLN A 224 6.54 14.73 -4.52
N ALA A 225 5.30 14.34 -4.79
CA ALA A 225 4.25 14.26 -3.78
C ALA A 225 4.51 13.15 -2.74
N LEU A 226 5.07 12.00 -3.16
CA LEU A 226 5.44 10.94 -2.23
C LEU A 226 6.61 11.36 -1.34
N LEU A 227 7.63 12.04 -1.88
CA LEU A 227 8.74 12.56 -1.10
C LEU A 227 8.25 13.62 -0.09
N ALA A 228 7.38 14.54 -0.53
CA ALA A 228 6.76 15.52 0.37
C ALA A 228 6.01 14.85 1.52
N ARG A 229 5.21 13.81 1.23
CA ARG A 229 4.48 13.04 2.24
C ARG A 229 5.42 12.30 3.19
N ALA A 230 6.49 11.72 2.68
CA ALA A 230 7.47 10.99 3.50
C ALA A 230 8.18 11.93 4.49
N LEU A 231 8.66 13.08 4.01
CA LEU A 231 9.30 14.10 4.85
C LEU A 231 8.32 14.74 5.84
N LEU A 232 7.05 14.96 5.45
CA LEU A 232 6.02 15.45 6.34
C LEU A 232 5.73 14.47 7.48
N PHE A 233 5.76 13.15 7.18
CA PHE A 233 5.57 12.11 8.17
C PHE A 233 6.80 11.90 9.06
N GLU A 234 8.02 12.04 8.54
CA GLU A 234 9.26 12.06 9.33
C GLU A 234 9.19 13.13 10.43
N ASN A 235 8.45 14.20 10.14
CA ASN A 235 8.07 15.26 11.07
C ASN A 235 9.27 16.06 11.62
N ASP A 236 10.37 16.13 10.86
CA ASP A 236 11.47 17.03 11.16
C ASP A 236 11.17 18.45 10.64
N GLU A 237 11.14 19.42 11.56
CA GLU A 237 10.88 20.84 11.21
C GLU A 237 11.89 21.39 10.19
N ASN A 238 13.11 20.87 10.15
CA ASN A 238 14.12 21.28 9.19
C ASN A 238 13.74 20.93 7.73
N ASN A 239 12.90 19.92 7.55
CA ASN A 239 12.45 19.45 6.24
C ASN A 239 11.21 20.18 5.71
N MET A 240 10.52 20.98 6.53
CA MET A 240 9.24 21.60 6.13
C MET A 240 9.39 22.55 4.93
N SER A 241 10.51 23.25 4.79
CA SER A 241 10.77 24.08 3.59
C SER A 241 10.91 23.22 2.32
N GLN A 242 11.50 22.04 2.43
CA GLN A 242 11.61 21.09 1.31
C GLN A 242 10.24 20.51 0.95
N VAL A 243 9.44 20.13 1.94
CA VAL A 243 8.05 19.67 1.74
C VAL A 243 7.23 20.72 0.98
N ALA A 244 7.27 21.99 1.44
CA ALA A 244 6.58 23.09 0.78
C ALA A 244 7.03 23.24 -0.69
N SER A 245 8.34 23.21 -0.95
CA SER A 245 8.91 23.34 -2.29
C SER A 245 8.52 22.20 -3.22
N LEU A 246 8.51 20.94 -2.73
CA LEU A 246 8.10 19.77 -3.49
C LEU A 246 6.61 19.87 -3.88
N CYS A 247 5.75 20.19 -2.92
CA CYS A 247 4.32 20.39 -3.20
C CYS A 247 4.09 21.56 -4.18
N GLU A 248 4.78 22.68 -4.00
CA GLU A 248 4.70 23.81 -4.90
C GLU A 248 5.13 23.44 -6.32
N SER A 249 6.16 22.61 -6.48
CA SER A 249 6.59 22.09 -7.79
C SER A 249 5.50 21.28 -8.49
N VAL A 250 4.76 20.46 -7.74
CA VAL A 250 3.59 19.73 -8.27
C VAL A 250 2.48 20.70 -8.66
N ILE A 251 2.17 21.68 -7.82
CA ILE A 251 1.13 22.68 -8.05
C ILE A 251 1.44 23.52 -9.29
N GLN A 252 2.68 24.00 -9.42
CA GLN A 252 3.11 24.85 -10.53
C GLN A 252 3.32 24.08 -11.85
N SER A 253 3.39 22.75 -11.81
CA SER A 253 3.54 21.94 -13.03
C SER A 253 2.38 22.14 -14.02
N GLY A 254 1.18 22.45 -13.50
CA GLY A 254 -0.04 22.55 -14.30
C GLY A 254 -0.60 21.22 -14.80
N GLU A 255 0.04 20.09 -14.42
CA GLU A 255 -0.41 18.74 -14.80
C GLU A 255 -1.61 18.27 -13.96
N TYR A 256 -1.83 18.86 -12.78
CA TYR A 256 -2.86 18.44 -11.83
C TYR A 256 -3.75 19.61 -11.43
N SER A 257 -5.01 19.33 -11.15
CA SER A 257 -5.99 20.29 -10.65
C SER A 257 -7.11 19.59 -9.89
N LEU A 258 -7.77 20.31 -8.98
CA LEU A 258 -8.99 19.80 -8.35
C LEU A 258 -10.08 19.60 -9.41
N LEU A 259 -10.83 18.51 -9.32
CA LEU A 259 -12.08 18.37 -10.06
C LEU A 259 -13.10 19.36 -9.53
N THR A 260 -13.90 19.92 -10.42
CA THR A 260 -14.96 20.88 -10.04
C THR A 260 -16.01 20.24 -9.13
N SER A 261 -16.30 18.96 -9.35
CA SER A 261 -17.24 18.18 -8.55
C SER A 261 -16.49 17.15 -7.69
N PHE A 262 -16.65 17.26 -6.38
CA PHE A 262 -16.11 16.25 -5.45
C PHE A 262 -16.74 14.87 -5.67
N ALA A 263 -17.99 14.83 -6.11
CA ALA A 263 -18.72 13.60 -6.40
C ALA A 263 -18.07 12.78 -7.52
N ASP A 264 -17.57 13.47 -8.56
CA ASP A 264 -17.03 12.83 -9.76
C ASP A 264 -15.73 12.06 -9.47
N LEU A 265 -15.00 12.46 -8.42
CA LEU A 265 -13.81 11.71 -7.95
C LEU A 265 -14.08 10.24 -7.63
N TRP A 266 -15.30 9.92 -7.18
CA TRP A 266 -15.64 8.60 -6.63
C TRP A 266 -16.45 7.76 -7.62
N THR A 267 -16.34 8.11 -8.89
CA THR A 267 -16.89 7.34 -10.02
C THR A 267 -15.77 6.65 -10.80
N ALA A 268 -16.13 5.70 -11.66
CA ALA A 268 -15.16 5.10 -12.59
C ALA A 268 -14.55 6.15 -13.54
N ASP A 269 -15.36 7.12 -14.00
CA ASP A 269 -14.89 8.22 -14.85
C ASP A 269 -13.96 9.20 -14.12
N GLY A 270 -13.96 9.20 -12.79
CA GLY A 270 -13.06 9.99 -11.95
C GLY A 270 -11.66 9.38 -11.78
N GLU A 271 -11.47 8.14 -12.22
CA GLU A 271 -10.16 7.51 -12.24
C GLU A 271 -9.25 8.19 -13.27
N TRP A 272 -7.98 8.32 -12.94
CA TRP A 272 -6.99 9.00 -13.78
C TRP A 272 -7.36 10.45 -14.18
N SER A 273 -8.25 11.07 -13.40
CA SER A 273 -8.62 12.47 -13.61
C SER A 273 -7.46 13.42 -13.31
N SER A 274 -7.67 14.72 -13.60
CA SER A 274 -6.68 15.76 -13.28
C SER A 274 -6.35 15.88 -11.79
N GLU A 275 -7.17 15.33 -10.89
CA GLU A 275 -6.91 15.32 -9.46
C GLU A 275 -6.08 14.11 -9.02
N SER A 276 -5.94 13.09 -9.87
CA SER A 276 -5.17 11.88 -9.57
C SER A 276 -3.68 12.12 -9.78
N VAL A 277 -2.91 12.14 -8.72
CA VAL A 277 -1.44 12.24 -8.77
C VAL A 277 -0.82 10.85 -8.85
N PHE A 278 -1.35 9.88 -8.11
CA PHE A 278 -0.98 8.47 -8.19
C PHE A 278 -2.13 7.58 -7.76
N GLU A 279 -2.43 6.57 -8.57
CA GLU A 279 -3.43 5.54 -8.28
C GLU A 279 -2.80 4.15 -8.29
N ILE A 280 -3.31 3.28 -7.40
CA ILE A 280 -3.08 1.84 -7.48
C ILE A 280 -4.20 1.27 -8.31
N THR A 281 -3.82 0.67 -9.45
CA THR A 281 -4.75 0.15 -10.46
C THR A 281 -5.36 -1.17 -10.04
N TYR A 282 -6.64 -1.33 -10.29
CA TYR A 282 -7.35 -2.61 -10.18
C TYR A 282 -8.16 -2.86 -11.47
N SER A 283 -8.62 -4.09 -11.67
CA SER A 283 -9.36 -4.47 -12.87
C SER A 283 -10.50 -5.43 -12.54
N GLU A 284 -11.66 -5.14 -13.10
CA GLU A 284 -12.82 -6.05 -13.09
C GLU A 284 -12.70 -7.20 -14.10
N ASN A 285 -11.70 -7.15 -14.99
CA ASN A 285 -11.58 -8.08 -16.11
C ASN A 285 -10.71 -9.31 -15.83
N SER A 286 -10.27 -9.50 -14.57
CA SER A 286 -9.41 -10.65 -14.23
C SER A 286 -10.16 -11.99 -14.17
N ALA A 287 -11.48 -11.95 -14.08
CA ALA A 287 -12.34 -13.13 -13.91
C ALA A 287 -11.86 -14.07 -12.80
N SER A 288 -11.34 -13.48 -11.71
CA SER A 288 -10.80 -14.22 -10.57
C SER A 288 -11.91 -14.98 -9.83
N ASP A 289 -11.57 -16.14 -9.30
CA ASP A 289 -12.41 -16.93 -8.41
C ASP A 289 -11.63 -17.31 -7.13
N TRP A 290 -12.33 -17.88 -6.13
CA TRP A 290 -11.71 -18.27 -4.86
C TRP A 290 -10.64 -19.35 -5.00
N GLY A 291 -10.64 -20.10 -6.10
CA GLY A 291 -9.60 -21.10 -6.39
C GLY A 291 -8.30 -20.47 -6.90
N SER A 292 -8.40 -19.34 -7.58
CA SER A 292 -7.25 -18.57 -8.10
C SER A 292 -6.83 -17.42 -7.18
N PHE A 293 -7.68 -17.01 -6.22
CA PHE A 293 -7.38 -15.93 -5.30
C PHE A 293 -6.22 -16.29 -4.35
N GLY A 294 -5.25 -15.40 -4.27
CA GLY A 294 -4.05 -15.57 -3.43
C GLY A 294 -3.06 -14.42 -3.64
N TRP A 295 -1.84 -14.58 -3.17
CA TRP A 295 -0.77 -13.63 -3.43
C TRP A 295 -0.56 -13.44 -4.94
N GLY A 296 -0.95 -12.26 -5.46
CA GLY A 296 -0.78 -11.92 -6.88
C GLY A 296 -1.69 -12.68 -7.84
N GLY A 297 -2.79 -13.29 -7.36
CA GLY A 297 -3.72 -14.08 -8.20
C GLY A 297 -4.99 -13.36 -8.63
N GLY A 298 -5.25 -12.14 -8.18
CA GLY A 298 -6.45 -11.38 -8.52
C GLY A 298 -6.14 -9.91 -8.74
N GLU A 299 -6.66 -9.37 -9.84
CA GLU A 299 -6.46 -7.97 -10.22
C GLU A 299 -7.58 -7.05 -9.67
N GLY A 300 -8.63 -7.63 -9.06
CA GLY A 300 -9.76 -6.87 -8.53
C GLY A 300 -9.55 -6.39 -7.10
N ASN A 301 -10.19 -5.29 -6.75
CA ASN A 301 -10.13 -4.67 -5.43
C ASN A 301 -11.14 -5.31 -4.46
N VAL A 302 -10.76 -6.39 -3.79
CA VAL A 302 -11.63 -7.05 -2.81
C VAL A 302 -12.01 -6.15 -1.62
N GLY A 303 -11.25 -5.09 -1.36
CA GLY A 303 -11.57 -4.10 -0.32
C GLY A 303 -12.92 -3.43 -0.51
N VAL A 304 -13.36 -3.26 -1.75
CA VAL A 304 -14.70 -2.74 -2.09
C VAL A 304 -15.79 -3.66 -1.53
N GLN A 305 -15.63 -4.97 -1.67
CA GLN A 305 -16.55 -5.97 -1.10
C GLN A 305 -16.57 -5.91 0.43
N PHE A 306 -15.43 -5.69 1.06
CA PHE A 306 -15.34 -5.61 2.52
C PHE A 306 -16.19 -4.48 3.09
N ILE A 307 -16.09 -3.28 2.53
CA ILE A 307 -16.72 -2.07 3.09
C ILE A 307 -18.21 -1.91 2.74
N GLY A 308 -18.74 -2.74 1.85
CA GLY A 308 -20.15 -2.70 1.51
C GLY A 308 -21.06 -3.19 2.64
N MET A 309 -22.28 -2.67 2.70
CA MET A 309 -23.32 -3.09 3.63
C MET A 309 -23.62 -4.58 3.47
N ARG A 310 -23.65 -5.32 4.60
CA ARG A 310 -23.89 -6.76 4.59
C ARG A 310 -25.31 -7.10 4.18
N ASP A 311 -25.45 -8.06 3.27
CA ASP A 311 -26.74 -8.53 2.73
C ASP A 311 -27.65 -7.39 2.21
N TYR A 312 -27.02 -6.31 1.74
CA TYR A 312 -27.76 -5.16 1.22
C TYR A 312 -28.70 -5.57 0.08
N ASN A 313 -29.96 -5.17 0.22
CA ASN A 313 -31.01 -5.36 -0.76
C ASN A 313 -31.61 -4.00 -1.14
N GLY A 314 -31.12 -3.41 -2.19
CA GLY A 314 -31.55 -2.11 -2.71
C GLY A 314 -30.92 -1.85 -4.09
N PRO A 315 -31.35 -0.78 -4.78
CA PRO A 315 -30.99 -0.58 -6.19
C PRO A 315 -29.61 0.04 -6.43
N THR A 316 -29.00 0.67 -5.40
CA THR A 316 -27.84 1.54 -5.61
C THR A 316 -26.51 0.82 -5.41
N TYR A 317 -26.44 -0.02 -4.37
CA TYR A 317 -25.20 -0.72 -3.99
C TYR A 317 -25.35 -2.22 -4.21
N ALA A 318 -24.23 -2.90 -4.39
CA ALA A 318 -24.18 -4.34 -4.27
C ALA A 318 -24.02 -4.74 -2.78
N THR A 319 -24.33 -5.99 -2.46
CA THR A 319 -24.07 -6.53 -1.13
C THR A 319 -22.58 -6.55 -0.83
N GLY A 320 -22.21 -6.24 0.41
CA GLY A 320 -20.85 -6.33 0.91
C GLY A 320 -20.73 -7.25 2.12
N TRP A 321 -19.60 -7.11 2.86
CA TRP A 321 -19.35 -7.95 4.03
C TRP A 321 -19.46 -7.21 5.37
N GLY A 322 -19.74 -5.92 5.35
CA GLY A 322 -20.05 -5.12 6.54
C GLY A 322 -18.85 -4.72 7.39
N PHE A 323 -17.67 -4.58 6.79
CA PHE A 323 -16.48 -4.05 7.45
C PHE A 323 -16.38 -2.53 7.28
N CYS A 324 -15.59 -1.88 8.11
CA CYS A 324 -15.36 -0.44 8.14
C CYS A 324 -16.67 0.39 8.25
N PRO A 325 -17.64 0.07 9.14
CA PRO A 325 -18.71 1.01 9.40
C PRO A 325 -18.09 2.33 9.88
N VAL A 326 -18.62 3.45 9.40
CA VAL A 326 -18.16 4.79 9.76
C VAL A 326 -18.54 5.08 11.21
N SER A 327 -17.61 5.67 11.96
CA SER A 327 -17.85 6.04 13.36
C SER A 327 -18.86 7.19 13.48
N THR A 328 -19.50 7.28 14.63
CA THR A 328 -20.37 8.42 14.97
C THR A 328 -19.58 9.72 15.14
N GLU A 329 -18.28 9.62 15.45
CA GLU A 329 -17.34 10.72 15.56
C GLU A 329 -17.04 11.37 14.21
N LEU A 330 -16.82 10.56 13.16
CA LEU A 330 -16.63 11.09 11.80
C LEU A 330 -17.96 11.62 11.25
N GLU A 331 -19.05 10.92 11.48
CA GLU A 331 -20.39 11.37 11.07
C GLU A 331 -20.69 12.75 11.63
N ALA A 332 -20.52 12.92 12.96
CA ALA A 332 -20.72 14.21 13.62
C ALA A 332 -19.74 15.31 13.16
N ALA A 333 -18.47 14.95 12.85
CA ALA A 333 -17.48 15.90 12.34
C ALA A 333 -17.82 16.39 10.93
N MET A 334 -18.56 15.61 10.15
CA MET A 334 -18.99 15.94 8.80
C MET A 334 -20.41 16.53 8.73
N ASP A 335 -21.11 16.68 9.88
CA ASP A 335 -22.45 17.26 9.88
C ASP A 335 -22.47 18.66 9.27
N GLY A 336 -23.31 18.85 8.27
CA GLY A 336 -23.39 20.08 7.48
C GLY A 336 -22.25 20.33 6.46
N ASP A 337 -21.26 19.45 6.37
CA ASP A 337 -20.24 19.53 5.32
C ASP A 337 -20.80 19.09 3.96
N PRO A 338 -20.60 19.85 2.88
CA PRO A 338 -21.10 19.47 1.54
C PRO A 338 -20.55 18.13 1.03
N ARG A 339 -19.43 17.63 1.55
CA ARG A 339 -18.83 16.34 1.20
C ARG A 339 -19.49 15.15 1.89
N TYR A 340 -20.32 15.39 2.93
CA TYR A 340 -20.95 14.34 3.73
C TYR A 340 -21.53 13.23 2.85
N GLY A 341 -22.49 13.56 2.00
CA GLY A 341 -23.20 12.59 1.17
C GLY A 341 -22.34 11.91 0.08
N TYR A 342 -21.07 12.29 -0.08
CA TYR A 342 -20.09 11.64 -0.99
C TYR A 342 -19.01 10.86 -0.23
N THR A 343 -18.96 10.99 1.08
CA THR A 343 -18.02 10.33 1.97
C THR A 343 -18.70 9.24 2.80
N ILE A 344 -19.95 9.52 3.26
CA ILE A 344 -20.72 8.68 4.15
C ILE A 344 -22.04 8.27 3.46
N ILE A 345 -22.41 7.02 3.60
CA ILE A 345 -23.73 6.49 3.31
C ILE A 345 -24.47 6.41 4.65
N ASP A 346 -25.58 7.13 4.79
CA ASP A 346 -26.56 6.92 5.84
C ASP A 346 -27.54 5.85 5.35
N ALA A 347 -27.43 4.65 5.90
CA ALA A 347 -28.22 3.51 5.46
C ALA A 347 -29.71 3.67 5.77
N ASP A 348 -30.04 4.36 6.87
CA ASP A 348 -31.42 4.61 7.28
C ASP A 348 -32.11 5.64 6.36
N ALA A 349 -31.34 6.48 5.69
CA ALA A 349 -31.83 7.45 4.71
C ALA A 349 -32.04 6.84 3.31
N LEU A 350 -31.62 5.58 3.05
CA LEU A 350 -31.78 4.93 1.75
C LEU A 350 -33.20 4.38 1.57
N PRO A 351 -34.00 4.87 0.61
CA PRO A 351 -35.38 4.44 0.43
C PRO A 351 -35.48 2.97 0.07
N GLY A 352 -36.20 2.19 0.89
CA GLY A 352 -36.50 0.77 0.63
C GLY A 352 -35.26 -0.15 0.67
N ALA A 353 -34.14 0.32 1.24
CA ALA A 353 -32.98 -0.49 1.45
C ALA A 353 -33.11 -1.32 2.74
N GLU A 354 -32.69 -2.56 2.64
CA GLU A 354 -32.53 -3.47 3.78
C GLU A 354 -31.09 -3.95 3.81
N TYR A 355 -30.53 -4.15 5.00
CA TYR A 355 -29.20 -4.74 5.18
C TYR A 355 -29.14 -5.46 6.53
N THR A 356 -28.19 -6.36 6.71
CA THR A 356 -28.00 -7.06 7.99
C THR A 356 -27.02 -6.26 8.85
N PRO A 357 -27.43 -5.71 10.00
CA PRO A 357 -26.51 -5.09 10.96
C PRO A 357 -25.49 -6.11 11.45
N GLY A 358 -24.23 -5.77 11.40
CA GLY A 358 -23.12 -6.59 11.89
C GLY A 358 -22.50 -6.05 13.17
N TYR A 359 -21.27 -6.48 13.46
CA TYR A 359 -20.49 -6.01 14.59
C TYR A 359 -20.18 -4.51 14.45
N GLN A 360 -20.29 -3.76 15.54
CA GLN A 360 -20.07 -2.30 15.60
C GLN A 360 -20.91 -1.52 14.55
N ASN A 361 -22.10 -2.01 14.19
CA ASN A 361 -22.95 -1.31 13.23
C ASN A 361 -23.39 0.04 13.76
N THR A 362 -23.12 1.10 13.01
CA THR A 362 -23.53 2.48 13.30
C THR A 362 -24.68 2.98 12.42
N GLY A 363 -25.01 2.22 11.37
CA GLY A 363 -25.90 2.71 10.29
C GLY A 363 -25.17 3.54 9.23
N PHE A 364 -23.91 3.92 9.46
CA PHE A 364 -23.11 4.73 8.55
C PHE A 364 -22.02 3.91 7.87
N TRP A 365 -21.84 4.12 6.56
CA TRP A 365 -20.92 3.32 5.75
C TRP A 365 -20.04 4.20 4.85
N MET A 366 -18.86 3.70 4.49
CA MET A 366 -17.96 4.39 3.57
C MET A 366 -18.56 4.47 2.17
N ARG A 367 -18.60 5.68 1.57
CA ARG A 367 -19.10 5.85 0.21
C ARG A 367 -18.03 5.95 -0.87
N LYS A 368 -16.87 6.50 -0.56
CA LYS A 368 -15.84 6.79 -1.57
C LYS A 368 -15.43 5.59 -2.43
N TYR A 369 -15.44 4.40 -1.85
CA TYR A 369 -15.12 3.14 -2.53
C TYR A 369 -16.27 2.12 -2.43
N ALA A 370 -17.49 2.57 -2.20
CA ALA A 370 -18.63 1.69 -2.02
C ALA A 370 -18.87 0.79 -3.24
N PRO A 371 -19.35 -0.46 -3.04
CA PRO A 371 -19.70 -1.37 -4.12
C PRO A 371 -20.95 -0.88 -4.86
N ILE A 372 -20.80 -0.14 -5.94
CA ILE A 372 -21.91 0.34 -6.76
C ILE A 372 -22.45 -0.83 -7.57
N ALA A 373 -23.76 -1.10 -7.51
CA ALA A 373 -24.39 -2.23 -8.18
C ALA A 373 -24.16 -2.27 -9.71
N ALA A 374 -24.06 -1.10 -10.33
CA ALA A 374 -23.80 -1.00 -11.76
C ALA A 374 -22.34 -1.37 -12.18
N ASN A 375 -21.43 -1.43 -11.21
CA ASN A 375 -19.99 -1.71 -11.43
C ASN A 375 -19.62 -3.16 -11.06
N VAL A 376 -20.60 -4.01 -10.81
CA VAL A 376 -20.34 -5.44 -10.53
C VAL A 376 -19.74 -6.09 -11.78
N ALA A 377 -18.60 -6.75 -11.63
CA ALA A 377 -17.95 -7.45 -12.74
C ALA A 377 -18.86 -8.50 -13.38
N PRO A 378 -18.88 -8.60 -14.70
CA PRO A 378 -19.74 -9.56 -15.42
C PRO A 378 -19.23 -10.99 -15.32
N ASP A 379 -17.95 -11.18 -15.10
CA ASP A 379 -17.26 -12.48 -15.11
C ASP A 379 -16.49 -12.71 -13.80
N GLY A 380 -16.33 -13.98 -13.41
CA GLY A 380 -15.67 -14.39 -12.16
C GLY A 380 -16.55 -14.21 -10.93
N ASP A 381 -15.94 -14.30 -9.72
CA ASP A 381 -16.66 -14.04 -8.47
C ASP A 381 -16.80 -12.52 -8.26
N PRO A 382 -18.02 -11.98 -8.15
CA PRO A 382 -18.24 -10.54 -7.99
C PRO A 382 -17.47 -9.92 -6.81
N ALA A 383 -17.25 -10.67 -5.74
CA ALA A 383 -16.54 -10.18 -4.56
C ALA A 383 -15.04 -9.90 -4.83
N LEU A 384 -14.46 -10.56 -5.82
CA LEU A 384 -13.03 -10.54 -6.12
C LEU A 384 -12.65 -9.65 -7.32
N ASN A 385 -13.64 -9.10 -8.04
CA ASN A 385 -13.40 -8.45 -9.34
C ASN A 385 -13.96 -7.02 -9.39
N TRP A 386 -13.72 -6.22 -8.35
CA TRP A 386 -14.04 -4.79 -8.37
C TRP A 386 -12.93 -3.99 -9.06
N GLY A 387 -13.27 -3.18 -10.04
CA GLY A 387 -12.32 -2.35 -10.80
C GLY A 387 -11.91 -1.04 -10.12
N ASN A 388 -12.44 -0.73 -8.93
CA ASN A 388 -12.18 0.55 -8.27
C ASN A 388 -10.69 0.74 -7.90
N ASN A 389 -10.02 1.67 -8.56
CA ASN A 389 -8.67 2.08 -8.21
C ASN A 389 -8.60 2.73 -6.83
N ILE A 390 -7.49 2.55 -6.13
CA ILE A 390 -7.19 3.32 -4.91
C ILE A 390 -6.45 4.61 -5.29
N ARG A 391 -7.05 5.78 -5.00
CA ARG A 391 -6.41 7.09 -5.15
C ARG A 391 -5.34 7.22 -4.06
N GLU A 392 -4.10 6.81 -4.38
CA GLU A 392 -3.01 6.80 -3.41
C GLU A 392 -2.54 8.21 -3.04
N ILE A 393 -2.47 9.10 -4.03
CA ILE A 393 -2.15 10.52 -3.83
C ILE A 393 -3.09 11.35 -4.71
N ARG A 394 -3.83 12.27 -4.09
CA ARG A 394 -4.69 13.23 -4.78
C ARG A 394 -4.13 14.65 -4.71
N TYR A 395 -4.49 15.50 -5.66
CA TYR A 395 -4.04 16.88 -5.70
C TYR A 395 -4.50 17.69 -4.46
N ALA A 396 -5.68 17.37 -3.90
CA ALA A 396 -6.14 17.97 -2.64
C ALA A 396 -5.18 17.67 -1.48
N ASP A 397 -4.62 16.46 -1.39
CA ASP A 397 -3.60 16.11 -0.39
C ASP A 397 -2.32 16.95 -0.59
N VAL A 398 -1.88 17.15 -1.85
CA VAL A 398 -0.73 18.01 -2.16
C VAL A 398 -0.97 19.45 -1.71
N LEU A 399 -2.15 20.00 -1.96
CA LEU A 399 -2.52 21.37 -1.51
C LEU A 399 -2.48 21.49 0.02
N LEU A 400 -3.01 20.49 0.73
CA LEU A 400 -3.05 20.51 2.21
C LEU A 400 -1.68 20.27 2.82
N MET A 401 -0.83 19.41 2.23
CA MET A 401 0.58 19.28 2.61
C MET A 401 1.36 20.57 2.37
N ALA A 402 1.12 21.25 1.24
CA ALA A 402 1.72 22.56 0.94
C ALA A 402 1.31 23.62 1.97
N ALA A 403 0.02 23.66 2.33
CA ALA A 403 -0.49 24.61 3.32
C ALA A 403 0.18 24.39 4.69
N GLU A 404 0.19 23.15 5.17
CA GLU A 404 0.82 22.77 6.45
C GLU A 404 2.31 23.10 6.47
N ALA A 405 3.05 22.63 5.48
CA ALA A 405 4.49 22.81 5.41
C ALA A 405 4.87 24.30 5.28
N THR A 406 4.08 25.10 4.57
CA THR A 406 4.30 26.55 4.46
C THR A 406 4.16 27.24 5.82
N VAL A 407 3.16 26.87 6.63
CA VAL A 407 3.02 27.43 7.98
C VAL A 407 4.18 26.99 8.87
N ARG A 408 4.49 25.70 8.90
CA ARG A 408 5.51 25.11 9.78
C ARG A 408 6.93 25.57 9.43
N SER A 409 7.22 25.83 8.15
CA SER A 409 8.52 26.41 7.75
C SER A 409 8.65 27.91 8.03
N GLY A 410 7.62 28.56 8.59
CA GLY A 410 7.60 30.01 8.79
C GLY A 410 7.40 30.81 7.50
N GLY A 411 6.85 30.20 6.45
CA GLY A 411 6.52 30.84 5.19
C GLY A 411 5.27 31.72 5.26
N SER A 412 4.78 32.14 4.10
CA SER A 412 3.62 33.06 4.01
C SER A 412 2.31 32.36 4.41
N GLU A 413 1.71 32.76 5.52
CA GLU A 413 0.36 32.31 5.91
C GLU A 413 -0.71 32.65 4.84
N GLY A 414 -0.51 33.73 4.08
CA GLY A 414 -1.38 34.07 2.95
C GLY A 414 -1.35 33.00 1.87
N THR A 415 -0.17 32.49 1.56
CA THR A 415 0.03 31.37 0.60
C THR A 415 -0.59 30.07 1.14
N ALA A 416 -0.35 29.75 2.42
CA ALA A 416 -0.95 28.57 3.05
C ALA A 416 -2.49 28.62 3.02
N ARG A 417 -3.09 29.78 3.34
CA ARG A 417 -4.54 29.99 3.22
C ARG A 417 -5.04 29.85 1.78
N THR A 418 -4.25 30.27 0.80
CA THR A 418 -4.65 30.10 -0.60
C THR A 418 -4.80 28.61 -0.93
N TYR A 419 -3.87 27.76 -0.55
CA TYR A 419 -3.96 26.31 -0.78
C TYR A 419 -5.13 25.68 -0.01
N LEU A 420 -5.27 26.00 1.28
CA LEU A 420 -6.38 25.53 2.10
C LEU A 420 -7.74 25.92 1.49
N ASN A 421 -7.89 27.20 1.12
CA ASN A 421 -9.15 27.71 0.63
C ASN A 421 -9.49 27.23 -0.80
N GLN A 422 -8.54 26.79 -1.61
CA GLN A 422 -8.85 26.09 -2.86
C GLN A 422 -9.64 24.79 -2.63
N VAL A 423 -9.24 24.00 -1.63
CA VAL A 423 -9.96 22.77 -1.27
C VAL A 423 -11.38 23.09 -0.79
N ARG A 424 -11.53 24.11 0.02
CA ARG A 424 -12.81 24.55 0.59
C ARG A 424 -13.75 25.13 -0.47
N ASP A 425 -13.22 25.99 -1.35
CA ASP A 425 -13.99 26.68 -2.41
C ASP A 425 -14.61 25.67 -3.38
N ARG A 426 -13.90 24.58 -3.71
CA ARG A 426 -14.42 23.51 -4.57
C ARG A 426 -15.78 22.99 -4.13
N VAL A 427 -16.03 22.92 -2.81
CA VAL A 427 -17.28 22.41 -2.23
C VAL A 427 -18.16 23.53 -1.68
N GLY A 428 -17.87 24.79 -2.00
CA GLY A 428 -18.68 25.95 -1.63
C GLY A 428 -18.57 26.36 -0.16
N LEU A 429 -17.53 25.92 0.57
CA LEU A 429 -17.28 26.33 1.94
C LEU A 429 -16.65 27.71 1.99
N ALA A 430 -17.02 28.53 2.99
CA ALA A 430 -16.45 29.85 3.18
C ALA A 430 -14.94 29.78 3.42
N ALA A 431 -14.22 30.75 2.85
CA ALA A 431 -12.78 30.89 3.05
C ALA A 431 -12.44 31.14 4.52
N LEU A 432 -11.40 30.49 5.01
CA LEU A 432 -10.83 30.72 6.34
C LEU A 432 -9.80 31.86 6.28
N THR A 433 -9.76 32.65 7.37
CA THR A 433 -8.87 33.81 7.51
C THR A 433 -7.99 33.74 8.75
N SER A 434 -7.98 32.59 9.42
CA SER A 434 -7.18 32.31 10.61
C SER A 434 -5.67 32.51 10.37
N SER A 435 -4.91 32.61 11.44
CA SER A 435 -3.46 32.78 11.45
C SER A 435 -2.80 32.03 12.60
N GLY A 436 -1.48 31.84 12.55
CA GLY A 436 -0.70 31.16 13.58
C GLY A 436 -1.18 29.72 13.80
N ASN A 437 -1.23 29.31 15.07
CA ASN A 437 -1.63 27.95 15.44
C ASN A 437 -3.07 27.61 15.00
N GLN A 438 -3.98 28.60 14.97
CA GLN A 438 -5.35 28.34 14.53
C GLN A 438 -5.39 27.96 13.03
N LEU A 439 -4.57 28.58 12.20
CA LEU A 439 -4.46 28.18 10.79
C LEU A 439 -3.98 26.74 10.63
N LEU A 440 -3.02 26.33 11.45
CA LEU A 440 -2.52 24.95 11.42
C LEU A 440 -3.61 23.96 11.86
N GLU A 441 -4.38 24.27 12.91
CA GLU A 441 -5.52 23.42 13.34
C GLU A 441 -6.63 23.37 12.27
N ASP A 442 -6.89 24.48 11.60
CA ASP A 442 -7.85 24.53 10.48
C ASP A 442 -7.39 23.66 9.29
N ILE A 443 -6.08 23.65 9.00
CA ILE A 443 -5.52 22.79 7.96
C ILE A 443 -5.67 21.30 8.36
N TYR A 444 -5.40 20.93 9.62
CA TYR A 444 -5.57 19.55 10.08
C TYR A 444 -7.04 19.11 10.05
N THR A 445 -7.95 20.01 10.38
CA THR A 445 -9.39 19.76 10.34
C THR A 445 -9.86 19.57 8.88
N GLU A 446 -9.47 20.48 7.98
CA GLU A 446 -9.80 20.35 6.56
C GLU A 446 -9.23 19.06 5.96
N ARG A 447 -7.99 18.71 6.33
CA ARG A 447 -7.35 17.48 5.90
C ARG A 447 -8.13 16.24 6.34
N ARG A 448 -8.61 16.21 7.60
CA ARG A 448 -9.46 15.11 8.08
C ARG A 448 -10.74 14.97 7.25
N LEU A 449 -11.46 16.07 7.03
CA LEU A 449 -12.76 16.05 6.33
C LEU A 449 -12.59 15.75 4.82
N GLU A 450 -11.57 16.31 4.19
CA GLU A 450 -11.28 16.10 2.77
C GLU A 450 -10.85 14.66 2.49
N LEU A 451 -9.95 14.11 3.31
CA LEU A 451 -9.34 12.80 3.13
C LEU A 451 -10.00 11.71 3.99
N ALA A 452 -11.14 11.98 4.60
CA ALA A 452 -11.90 11.01 5.40
C ALA A 452 -12.11 9.70 4.62
N THR A 453 -11.93 8.58 5.28
CA THR A 453 -12.06 7.21 4.73
C THR A 453 -11.02 6.80 3.68
N GLU A 454 -9.96 7.62 3.47
CA GLU A 454 -8.87 7.29 2.54
C GLU A 454 -7.60 6.75 3.23
N GLY A 455 -7.66 6.41 4.52
CA GLY A 455 -6.56 5.78 5.27
C GLY A 455 -5.44 6.74 5.68
N HIS A 456 -5.74 8.04 5.81
CA HIS A 456 -4.76 9.05 6.23
C HIS A 456 -4.81 9.35 7.74
N ARG A 457 -6.00 9.27 8.34
CA ARG A 457 -6.29 9.77 9.69
C ARG A 457 -5.36 9.22 10.76
N PHE A 458 -5.14 7.90 10.82
CA PHE A 458 -4.26 7.28 11.81
C PHE A 458 -2.84 7.87 11.75
N PHE A 459 -2.28 7.95 10.54
CA PHE A 459 -0.93 8.51 10.36
C PHE A 459 -0.86 10.00 10.68
N ASP A 460 -1.89 10.77 10.37
CA ASP A 460 -1.95 12.19 10.73
C ASP A 460 -2.00 12.36 12.25
N LEU A 461 -2.73 11.52 12.98
CA LEU A 461 -2.77 11.54 14.45
C LEU A 461 -1.40 11.18 15.06
N ILE A 462 -0.71 10.19 14.51
CA ILE A 462 0.63 9.80 14.97
C ILE A 462 1.63 10.96 14.78
N ARG A 463 1.78 11.48 13.55
CA ARG A 463 2.79 12.50 13.23
C ARG A 463 2.53 13.84 13.91
N THR A 464 1.26 14.18 14.18
CA THR A 464 0.90 15.43 14.90
C THR A 464 0.88 15.28 16.42
N GLY A 465 1.17 14.08 16.94
CA GLY A 465 1.18 13.79 18.37
C GLY A 465 -0.20 13.76 19.04
N LYS A 466 -1.30 13.72 18.24
CA LYS A 466 -2.68 13.75 18.73
C LYS A 466 -3.27 12.36 19.01
N ALA A 467 -2.56 11.28 18.65
CA ALA A 467 -3.09 9.92 18.75
C ALA A 467 -3.52 9.55 20.19
N SER A 468 -2.75 9.90 21.20
CA SER A 468 -3.12 9.60 22.60
C SER A 468 -4.35 10.35 23.07
N GLU A 469 -4.57 11.58 22.60
CA GLU A 469 -5.75 12.38 22.92
C GLU A 469 -7.00 11.83 22.28
N VAL A 470 -6.89 11.43 20.99
CA VAL A 470 -8.05 11.04 20.17
C VAL A 470 -8.40 9.57 20.33
N LEU A 471 -7.39 8.69 20.38
CA LEU A 471 -7.58 7.23 20.38
C LEU A 471 -7.39 6.58 21.77
N GLY A 472 -7.11 7.38 22.81
CA GLY A 472 -6.86 6.86 24.15
C GLY A 472 -8.01 6.03 24.71
N ASP A 473 -9.26 6.47 24.49
CA ASP A 473 -10.46 5.76 24.95
C ASP A 473 -10.71 4.45 24.17
N GLN A 474 -10.12 4.31 22.96
CA GLN A 474 -10.13 3.08 22.17
C GLN A 474 -9.00 2.11 22.60
N GLY A 475 -8.14 2.49 23.53
CA GLY A 475 -7.05 1.66 24.03
C GLY A 475 -5.66 2.02 23.50
N PHE A 476 -5.51 3.09 22.71
CA PHE A 476 -4.21 3.52 22.19
C PHE A 476 -3.27 3.95 23.32
N VAL A 477 -2.07 3.38 23.34
CA VAL A 477 -0.97 3.75 24.24
C VAL A 477 0.26 4.07 23.38
N ALA A 478 0.71 5.34 23.37
CA ALA A 478 1.76 5.81 22.47
C ALA A 478 3.07 5.02 22.58
N SER A 479 3.48 4.61 23.77
CA SER A 479 4.70 3.83 23.97
C SER A 479 4.67 2.42 23.35
N THR A 480 3.49 1.92 22.99
CA THR A 480 3.27 0.60 22.38
C THR A 480 2.74 0.72 20.96
N HIS A 481 1.66 1.50 20.76
CA HIS A 481 0.85 1.43 19.55
C HIS A 481 1.25 2.46 18.46
N THR A 482 2.31 3.26 18.71
CA THR A 482 2.88 4.11 17.64
C THR A 482 3.41 3.26 16.47
N TYR A 483 3.93 2.07 16.78
CA TYR A 483 4.36 1.09 15.80
C TYR A 483 3.65 -0.25 16.01
N LEU A 484 3.50 -1.02 14.93
CA LEU A 484 2.97 -2.38 14.98
C LEU A 484 4.01 -3.34 15.56
N PRO A 485 3.58 -4.49 16.12
CA PRO A 485 4.51 -5.53 16.50
C PRO A 485 5.22 -6.11 15.27
N ILE A 486 6.50 -6.41 15.38
CA ILE A 486 7.19 -7.23 14.38
C ILE A 486 6.54 -8.62 14.39
N PRO A 487 6.20 -9.19 13.21
CA PRO A 487 5.56 -10.51 13.16
C PRO A 487 6.40 -11.57 13.83
N GLN A 488 5.81 -12.41 14.70
CA GLN A 488 6.55 -13.41 15.46
C GLN A 488 7.34 -14.38 14.56
N GLN A 489 6.78 -14.73 13.41
CA GLN A 489 7.44 -15.63 12.47
C GLN A 489 8.74 -15.06 11.89
N GLU A 490 8.84 -13.74 11.76
CA GLU A 490 10.06 -13.09 11.29
C GLU A 490 11.13 -13.08 12.40
N ILE A 491 10.71 -12.80 13.65
CA ILE A 491 11.61 -12.89 14.82
C ILE A 491 12.10 -14.33 15.01
N ASP A 492 11.21 -15.33 14.92
CA ASP A 492 11.58 -16.73 15.04
C ASP A 492 12.57 -17.18 13.95
N ALA A 493 12.48 -16.59 12.76
CA ALA A 493 13.40 -16.88 11.64
C ALA A 493 14.78 -16.23 11.82
N ALA A 494 14.86 -15.06 12.48
CA ALA A 494 16.09 -14.29 12.65
C ALA A 494 16.23 -13.71 14.09
N PRO A 495 16.23 -14.58 15.12
CA PRO A 495 16.13 -14.14 16.53
C PRO A 495 17.33 -13.35 17.04
N ASP A 496 18.49 -13.48 16.37
CA ASP A 496 19.73 -12.80 16.76
C ASP A 496 19.81 -11.36 16.24
N VAL A 497 18.96 -10.99 15.25
CA VAL A 497 19.03 -9.68 14.56
C VAL A 497 17.71 -8.91 14.57
N LEU A 498 16.57 -9.57 14.83
CA LEU A 498 15.28 -8.91 14.94
C LEU A 498 14.84 -8.80 16.41
N THR A 499 14.47 -7.59 16.80
CA THR A 499 13.98 -7.27 18.14
C THR A 499 12.55 -6.75 18.06
N GLN A 500 11.70 -7.16 18.99
CA GLN A 500 10.31 -6.73 19.06
C GLN A 500 10.17 -5.26 19.42
N ASN A 501 9.16 -4.59 18.89
CA ASN A 501 8.80 -3.24 19.29
C ASN A 501 8.34 -3.19 20.76
N PRO A 502 8.57 -2.08 21.48
CA PRO A 502 8.20 -1.94 22.88
C PRO A 502 6.71 -2.20 23.14
N GLY A 503 6.41 -2.96 24.18
CA GLY A 503 5.03 -3.25 24.62
C GLY A 503 4.42 -4.53 24.06
N TYR A 504 5.13 -5.25 23.16
CA TYR A 504 4.66 -6.49 22.54
C TYR A 504 5.48 -7.72 22.95
#